data_dd9d9fb8bbeac9e9112e0bec464807af
#
_entry.id   dd9d9fb8bbeac9e9112e0bec464807af
#
_cell.length_a   1.000
_cell.length_b   1.000
_cell.length_c   1.000
_cell.angle_alpha   90.00
_cell.angle_beta   90.00
_cell.angle_gamma   90.00
#
_symmetry.space_group_name_H-M   'P 1'
#
loop_
_entity.id
_entity.type
_entity.pdbx_description
1 polymer ?
#
loop_
_entity_poly.entity_id
_entity_poly.type
_entity_poly.pdbx_seq_one_letter_code
_entity_poly.pdbx_strand_id
1 'polypeptide(L)' 'MQETKFILHGQFHRANGWIMNDCLSYIKATKEDAIATCNRLNPNFVIQSITIEE' A
#
# COMPACT_ATOMS: atom_id res chain seq x y z
N MET A 1 -9.11 -20.66 0.62
CA MET A 1 -9.27 -19.20 0.58
C MET A 1 -8.52 -18.64 -0.61
N GLN A 2 -9.16 -17.73 -1.33
CA GLN A 2 -8.50 -17.05 -2.43
C GLN A 2 -7.85 -15.78 -1.92
N GLU A 3 -6.62 -15.58 -2.35
CA GLU A 3 -5.92 -14.33 -2.07
C GLU A 3 -5.86 -13.50 -3.33
N THR A 4 -5.87 -12.20 -3.15
CA THR A 4 -5.91 -11.24 -4.24
C THR A 4 -4.70 -10.33 -4.13
N LYS A 5 -4.13 -9.96 -5.27
CA LYS A 5 -3.03 -9.00 -5.28
C LYS A 5 -3.61 -7.59 -5.30
N PHE A 6 -3.30 -6.85 -4.25
CA PHE A 6 -3.69 -5.45 -4.12
C PHE A 6 -2.50 -4.56 -4.41
N ILE A 7 -2.68 -3.60 -5.30
CA ILE A 7 -1.64 -2.63 -5.62
C ILE A 7 -2.04 -1.30 -5.00
N LEU A 8 -1.26 -0.84 -4.04
CA LEU A 8 -1.54 0.37 -3.28
C LEU A 8 -0.71 1.51 -3.86
N HIS A 9 -1.39 2.50 -4.42
CA HIS A 9 -0.77 3.67 -5.03
C HIS A 9 -0.77 4.81 -4.03
N GLY A 10 0.36 5.47 -3.87
CA GLY A 10 0.43 6.56 -2.94
C GLY A 10 1.78 7.26 -2.96
N GLN A 11 2.13 7.84 -1.82
CA GLN A 11 3.34 8.62 -1.69
C GLN A 11 4.07 8.30 -0.40
N PHE A 12 5.40 8.23 -0.47
CA PHE A 12 6.25 8.19 0.71
C PHE A 12 6.55 9.62 1.13
N HIS A 13 6.32 9.91 2.42
CA HIS A 13 6.63 11.19 3.02
C HIS A 13 7.88 11.03 3.89
N ARG A 14 8.95 11.67 3.50
CA ARG A 14 10.21 11.58 4.21
C ARG A 14 10.39 12.74 5.17
N ALA A 15 11.24 12.53 6.19
CA ALA A 15 11.43 13.50 7.26
C ALA A 15 11.97 14.85 6.78
N ASN A 16 12.66 14.88 5.65
CA ASN A 16 13.22 16.11 5.07
C ASN A 16 12.23 16.84 4.15
N GLY A 17 10.98 16.41 4.13
CA GLY A 17 9.95 17.03 3.30
C GLY A 17 9.86 16.44 1.90
N TRP A 18 10.66 15.44 1.57
CA TRP A 18 10.58 14.79 0.26
C TRP A 18 9.33 13.93 0.16
N ILE A 19 8.69 14.01 -1.01
CA ILE A 19 7.53 13.19 -1.32
C ILE A 19 7.85 12.41 -2.59
N MET A 20 7.72 11.08 -2.51
CA MET A 20 7.99 10.20 -3.65
C MET A 20 6.75 9.40 -3.98
N ASN A 21 6.33 9.48 -5.24
CA ASN A 21 5.24 8.64 -5.73
C ASN A 21 5.74 7.21 -5.89
N ASP A 22 4.96 6.26 -5.40
CA ASP A 22 5.33 4.86 -5.49
C ASP A 22 4.08 3.99 -5.43
N CYS A 23 4.25 2.72 -5.71
CA CYS A 23 3.18 1.75 -5.53
C CYS A 23 3.76 0.49 -4.88
N LEU A 24 2.98 -0.06 -3.96
CA LEU A 24 3.34 -1.28 -3.23
C LEU A 24 2.27 -2.32 -3.49
N SER A 25 2.67 -3.58 -3.59
CA SER A 25 1.70 -4.65 -3.82
C SER A 25 1.79 -5.68 -2.70
N TYR A 26 0.62 -6.19 -2.32
CA TYR A 26 0.50 -7.22 -1.29
C TYR A 26 -0.54 -8.23 -1.74
N ILE A 27 -0.28 -9.51 -1.47
CA ILE A 27 -1.22 -10.57 -1.73
C ILE A 27 -1.87 -10.93 -0.41
N LYS A 28 -3.16 -10.61 -0.28
CA LYS A 28 -3.91 -10.81 0.96
C LYS A 28 -5.33 -11.27 0.64
N ALA A 29 -6.01 -11.78 1.65
CA ALA A 29 -7.39 -12.22 1.50
C ALA A 29 -8.35 -11.03 1.36
N THR A 30 -8.07 -9.92 2.02
CA THR A 30 -8.94 -8.73 2.00
C THR A 30 -8.11 -7.47 1.79
N LYS A 31 -8.81 -6.43 1.33
CA LYS A 31 -8.21 -5.12 1.15
C LYS A 31 -7.73 -4.54 2.49
N GLU A 32 -8.50 -4.74 3.53
CA GLU A 32 -8.17 -4.25 4.86
C GLU A 32 -6.86 -4.86 5.36
N ASP A 33 -6.64 -6.14 5.09
CA ASP A 33 -5.38 -6.80 5.45
C ASP A 33 -4.20 -6.19 4.71
N ALA A 34 -4.38 -5.87 3.42
CA ALA A 34 -3.34 -5.24 2.63
C ALA A 34 -3.00 -3.85 3.17
N ILE A 35 -4.02 -3.07 3.52
CA ILE A 35 -3.83 -1.74 4.10
C ILE A 35 -3.11 -1.83 5.44
N ALA A 36 -3.54 -2.73 6.30
CA ALA A 36 -2.93 -2.89 7.62
C ALA A 36 -1.46 -3.31 7.51
N THR A 37 -1.15 -4.22 6.59
CA THR A 37 0.21 -4.66 6.36
C THR A 37 1.07 -3.50 5.86
N CYS A 38 0.55 -2.74 4.90
CA CYS A 38 1.26 -1.59 4.35
C CYS A 38 1.56 -0.56 5.45
N ASN A 39 0.56 -0.24 6.27
CA ASN A 39 0.74 0.75 7.34
C ASN A 39 1.77 0.30 8.37
N ARG A 40 1.79 -1.00 8.66
CA ARG A 40 2.74 -1.55 9.63
C ARG A 40 4.17 -1.54 9.12
N LEU A 41 4.37 -1.93 7.85
CA LEU A 41 5.69 -2.04 7.26
C LEU A 41 6.21 -0.71 6.72
N ASN A 42 5.30 0.18 6.33
CA ASN A 42 5.66 1.45 5.70
C ASN A 42 4.83 2.58 6.33
N PRO A 43 5.14 2.98 7.58
CA PRO A 43 4.33 3.99 8.27
C PRO A 43 4.37 5.36 7.60
N ASN A 44 5.36 5.62 6.76
CA ASN A 44 5.48 6.90 6.05
C ASN A 44 4.80 6.90 4.68
N PHE A 45 4.14 5.79 4.33
CA PHE A 45 3.46 5.68 3.03
C PHE A 45 2.00 6.09 3.19
N VAL A 46 1.58 7.07 2.39
CA VAL A 46 0.19 7.54 2.37
C VAL A 46 -0.51 6.91 1.18
N ILE A 47 -1.49 6.07 1.45
CA ILE A 47 -2.24 5.36 0.41
C ILE A 47 -3.26 6.32 -0.20
N GLN A 48 -3.24 6.47 -1.52
CA GLN A 48 -4.17 7.33 -2.23
C GLN A 48 -5.22 6.55 -2.99
N SER A 49 -4.85 5.40 -3.54
CA SER A 49 -5.80 4.54 -4.24
C SER A 49 -5.30 3.10 -4.21
N ILE A 50 -6.22 2.17 -4.48
CA ILE A 50 -5.91 0.74 -4.49
C ILE A 50 -6.49 0.14 -5.75
N THR A 51 -5.65 -0.62 -6.45
CA THR A 51 -6.05 -1.39 -7.64
C THR A 51 -5.99 -2.87 -7.30
N ILE A 52 -6.97 -3.61 -7.79
CA ILE A 52 -7.01 -5.05 -7.62
C ILE A 52 -6.54 -5.69 -8.91
N GLU A 53 -5.54 -6.56 -8.80
CA GLU A 53 -5.03 -7.33 -9.94
C GLU A 53 -5.53 -8.75 -9.81
N GLU A 54 -6.30 -9.17 -10.79
CA GLU A 54 -6.84 -10.54 -10.84
C GLU A 54 -5.97 -11.45 -11.67
#